data_987f484e04774f66d663c7a3d5ce31e4
#
_entry.id   987f484e04774f66d663c7a3d5ce31e4
#
_cell.length_a   1.000
_cell.length_b   1.000
_cell.length_c   1.000
_cell.angle_alpha   90.00
_cell.angle_beta   90.00
_cell.angle_gamma   90.00
#
_symmetry.space_group_name_H-M   'P 1'
#
loop_
_entity.id
_entity.type
_entity.pdbx_description
1 polymer ?
#
loop_
_entity_poly.entity_id
_entity_poly.type
_entity_poly.pdbx_seq_one_letter_code
_entity_poly.pdbx_strand_id
1 'polypeptide(L)'
;MQKPKDNIVEKIYLEMFSDVESEREAAARERLKAIMKEHGVDEEIISESIYAFSVECGCNGFAQGLGFALEMQLDVSKVGEIY
;
A
#
# COMPACT_ATOMS: atom_id res chain seq x y z
N MET A 1 -2.36 17.53 -9.70
CA MET A 1 -3.72 17.48 -9.16
C MET A 1 -3.69 17.39 -7.64
N GLN A 2 -4.48 18.19 -6.99
CA GLN A 2 -4.48 18.28 -5.55
C GLN A 2 -5.50 17.32 -4.95
N LYS A 3 -5.07 16.51 -3.99
CA LYS A 3 -6.00 15.63 -3.30
C LYS A 3 -6.87 16.42 -2.34
N PRO A 4 -8.14 16.03 -2.19
CA PRO A 4 -8.98 16.63 -1.15
C PRO A 4 -8.38 16.36 0.22
N LYS A 5 -8.46 17.33 1.12
CA LYS A 5 -7.95 17.16 2.48
C LYS A 5 -8.67 16.05 3.22
N ASP A 6 -9.95 15.84 2.88
CA ASP A 6 -10.79 14.87 3.56
C ASP A 6 -11.03 13.64 2.73
N ASN A 7 -9.97 13.08 2.15
CA ASN A 7 -10.07 11.84 1.43
C ASN A 7 -10.37 10.72 2.41
N ILE A 8 -11.64 10.34 2.49
CA ILE A 8 -12.08 9.33 3.44
C ILE A 8 -11.49 7.96 3.15
N VAL A 9 -11.27 7.64 1.90
CA VAL A 9 -10.67 6.37 1.50
C VAL A 9 -9.25 6.27 2.04
N GLU A 10 -8.48 7.34 1.89
CA GLU A 10 -7.13 7.39 2.40
C GLU A 10 -7.09 7.27 3.92
N LYS A 11 -8.02 7.96 4.61
CA LYS A 11 -8.11 7.88 6.06
C LYS A 11 -8.41 6.47 6.53
N ILE A 12 -9.36 5.81 5.91
CA ILE A 12 -9.72 4.44 6.29
C ILE A 12 -8.52 3.51 6.06
N TYR A 13 -7.85 3.65 4.93
CA TYR A 13 -6.70 2.84 4.64
C TYR A 13 -5.60 3.02 5.69
N LEU A 14 -5.27 4.27 5.99
CA LEU A 14 -4.19 4.56 6.93
C LEU A 14 -4.50 4.09 8.35
N GLU A 15 -5.75 4.19 8.78
CA GLU A 15 -6.12 3.79 10.12
C GLU A 15 -6.26 2.29 10.29
N MET A 16 -6.72 1.59 9.26
CA MET A 16 -7.10 0.19 9.41
C MET A 16 -6.20 -0.79 8.67
N PHE A 17 -5.56 -0.37 7.61
CA PHE A 17 -4.86 -1.30 6.72
C PHE A 17 -3.41 -0.96 6.45
N SER A 18 -2.91 0.18 6.87
CA SER A 18 -1.54 0.58 6.54
C SER A 18 -0.47 -0.35 7.12
N ASP A 19 -0.80 -1.07 8.18
CA ASP A 19 0.15 -1.99 8.81
C ASP A 19 0.00 -3.42 8.29
N VAL A 20 -0.95 -3.65 7.40
CA VAL A 20 -1.19 -4.98 6.85
C VAL A 20 -0.29 -5.19 5.64
N GLU A 21 0.61 -6.15 5.75
CA GLU A 21 1.57 -6.45 4.69
C GLU A 21 1.61 -7.95 4.47
N SER A 22 1.47 -8.38 3.21
CA SER A 22 1.57 -9.79 2.88
C SER A 22 3.04 -10.23 2.88
N GLU A 23 3.28 -11.54 2.96
CA GLU A 23 4.64 -12.08 2.90
C GLU A 23 5.32 -11.73 1.58
N ARG A 24 4.58 -11.72 0.49
CA ARG A 24 5.11 -11.38 -0.83
C ARG A 24 5.52 -9.92 -0.89
N GLU A 25 4.73 -9.06 -0.30
CA GLU A 25 5.01 -7.64 -0.25
C GLU A 25 6.25 -7.37 0.59
N ALA A 26 6.36 -8.03 1.74
CA ALA A 26 7.52 -7.89 2.61
C ALA A 26 8.80 -8.37 1.92
N ALA A 27 8.73 -9.49 1.20
CA ALA A 27 9.88 -10.01 0.46
C ALA A 27 10.32 -9.06 -0.64
N ALA A 28 9.36 -8.48 -1.35
CA ALA A 28 9.66 -7.52 -2.41
C ALA A 28 10.30 -6.25 -1.85
N ARG A 29 9.81 -5.79 -0.72
CA ARG A 29 10.36 -4.62 -0.04
C ARG A 29 11.82 -4.86 0.37
N GLU A 30 12.09 -6.02 0.96
CA GLU A 30 13.47 -6.34 1.39
C GLU A 30 14.41 -6.46 0.21
N ARG A 31 13.95 -7.01 -0.90
CA ARG A 31 14.76 -7.10 -2.10
C ARG A 31 15.08 -5.72 -2.66
N LEU A 32 14.09 -4.85 -2.71
CA LEU A 32 14.29 -3.49 -3.19
C LEU A 32 15.28 -2.74 -2.33
N LYS A 33 15.15 -2.87 -1.01
CA LYS A 33 16.07 -2.23 -0.06
C LYS A 33 17.51 -2.72 -0.29
N ALA A 34 17.69 -4.01 -0.50
CA ALA A 34 19.02 -4.57 -0.72
C ALA A 34 19.66 -4.02 -1.99
N ILE A 35 18.89 -3.92 -3.08
CA ILE A 35 19.38 -3.37 -4.34
C ILE A 35 19.78 -1.91 -4.19
N MET A 36 18.96 -1.12 -3.51
CA MET A 36 19.26 0.29 -3.31
C MET A 36 20.51 0.48 -2.46
N LYS A 37 20.69 -0.36 -1.44
CA LYS A 37 21.90 -0.32 -0.61
C LYS A 37 23.15 -0.62 -1.42
N GLU A 38 23.07 -1.59 -2.31
CA GLU A 38 24.19 -1.93 -3.18
C GLU A 38 24.62 -0.75 -4.06
N HIS A 39 23.69 0.12 -4.38
CA HIS A 39 23.98 1.30 -5.21
C HIS A 39 24.29 2.55 -4.37
N GLY A 40 24.52 2.37 -3.09
CA GLY A 40 25.00 3.45 -2.25
C GLY A 40 23.93 4.44 -1.79
N VAL A 41 22.65 4.07 -1.87
CA VAL A 41 21.59 4.94 -1.42
C VAL A 41 21.52 4.94 0.11
N ASP A 42 21.38 6.12 0.70
CA ASP A 42 21.28 6.26 2.16
C ASP A 42 20.08 5.50 2.70
N GLU A 43 20.28 4.78 3.80
CA GLU A 43 19.25 3.92 4.37
C GLU A 43 18.00 4.68 4.78
N GLU A 44 18.15 5.89 5.30
CA GLU A 44 17.02 6.71 5.67
C GLU A 44 16.19 7.10 4.46
N ILE A 45 16.86 7.47 3.37
CA ILE A 45 16.18 7.79 2.11
C ILE A 45 15.47 6.57 1.56
N ILE A 46 16.10 5.40 1.65
CA ILE A 46 15.48 4.15 1.22
C ILE A 46 14.18 3.91 1.98
N SER A 47 14.25 3.98 3.30
CA SER A 47 13.08 3.70 4.15
C SER A 47 11.94 4.66 3.90
N GLU A 48 12.23 5.96 3.84
CA GLU A 48 11.22 6.98 3.60
C GLU A 48 10.57 6.83 2.23
N SER A 49 11.38 6.59 1.20
CA SER A 49 10.88 6.47 -0.17
C SER A 49 10.00 5.25 -0.34
N ILE A 50 10.43 4.12 0.23
CA ILE A 50 9.65 2.88 0.15
C ILE A 50 8.33 3.04 0.90
N TYR A 51 8.37 3.65 2.07
CA TYR A 51 7.15 3.86 2.85
C TYR A 51 6.17 4.74 2.10
N ALA A 52 6.63 5.88 1.59
CA ALA A 52 5.77 6.81 0.86
C ALA A 52 5.13 6.14 -0.36
N PHE A 53 5.94 5.40 -1.10
CA PHE A 53 5.43 4.69 -2.28
C PHE A 53 4.41 3.62 -1.90
N SER A 54 4.70 2.85 -0.85
CA SER A 54 3.81 1.78 -0.42
C SER A 54 2.47 2.31 0.06
N VAL A 55 2.45 3.46 0.74
CA VAL A 55 1.20 4.07 1.19
C VAL A 55 0.35 4.48 -0.01
N GLU A 56 0.96 5.11 -1.01
CA GLU A 56 0.22 5.53 -2.20
C GLU A 56 -0.34 4.34 -2.97
N CYS A 57 0.46 3.30 -3.15
CA CYS A 57 0.00 2.09 -3.82
C CYS A 57 -1.11 1.40 -3.04
N GLY A 58 -0.96 1.35 -1.71
CA GLY A 58 -1.96 0.74 -0.85
C GLY A 58 -3.29 1.48 -0.90
N CYS A 59 -3.26 2.80 -0.82
CA CYS A 59 -4.46 3.61 -0.89
C CYS A 59 -5.16 3.44 -2.24
N ASN A 60 -4.38 3.46 -3.31
CA ASN A 60 -4.94 3.28 -4.64
C ASN A 60 -5.58 1.91 -4.82
N GLY A 61 -4.88 0.87 -4.40
CA GLY A 61 -5.39 -0.49 -4.47
C GLY A 61 -6.64 -0.69 -3.64
N PHE A 62 -6.64 -0.12 -2.43
CA PHE A 62 -7.80 -0.20 -1.55
C PHE A 62 -9.01 0.49 -2.17
N ALA A 63 -8.82 1.68 -2.73
CA ALA A 63 -9.90 2.44 -3.36
C ALA A 63 -10.49 1.67 -4.54
N GLN A 64 -9.63 1.12 -5.39
CA GLN A 64 -10.09 0.36 -6.55
C GLN A 64 -10.78 -0.94 -6.15
N GLY A 65 -10.22 -1.64 -5.15
CA GLY A 65 -10.81 -2.87 -4.67
C GLY A 65 -12.16 -2.65 -4.02
N LEU A 66 -12.30 -1.59 -3.25
CA LEU A 66 -13.55 -1.25 -2.62
C LEU A 66 -14.62 -0.90 -3.68
N GLY A 67 -14.25 -0.11 -4.68
CA GLY A 67 -15.14 0.23 -5.77
C GLY A 67 -15.61 -0.99 -6.53
N PHE A 68 -14.69 -1.91 -6.81
CA PHE A 68 -15.01 -3.15 -7.50
C PHE A 68 -15.96 -4.01 -6.67
N ALA A 69 -15.67 -4.17 -5.39
CA ALA A 69 -16.50 -4.98 -4.50
C ALA A 69 -17.91 -4.44 -4.38
N LEU A 70 -18.06 -3.13 -4.26
CA LEU A 70 -19.37 -2.49 -4.17
C LEU A 70 -20.14 -2.66 -5.47
N GLU A 71 -19.48 -2.50 -6.59
CA GLU A 71 -20.10 -2.63 -7.90
C GLU A 71 -20.56 -4.06 -8.17
N MET A 72 -19.73 -5.02 -7.79
CA MET A 72 -19.99 -6.44 -8.04
C MET A 72 -20.73 -7.12 -6.89
N GLN A 73 -21.00 -6.40 -5.80
CA GLN A 73 -21.64 -6.93 -4.61
C GLN A 73 -20.91 -8.12 -4.01
N LEU A 74 -19.58 -8.05 -4.02
CA LEU A 74 -18.74 -9.09 -3.46
C LEU A 74 -18.64 -8.96 -1.94
N ASP A 75 -18.38 -10.08 -1.27
CA ASP A 75 -18.09 -10.08 0.14
C ASP A 75 -16.67 -9.54 0.34
N VAL A 76 -16.57 -8.30 0.78
CA VAL A 76 -15.29 -7.61 0.93
C VAL A 76 -14.35 -8.32 1.88
N SER A 77 -14.89 -8.98 2.90
CA SER A 77 -14.06 -9.68 3.88
C SER A 77 -13.25 -10.82 3.29
N LYS A 78 -13.68 -11.36 2.15
CA LYS A 78 -13.00 -12.48 1.50
C LYS A 78 -11.97 -12.07 0.45
N VAL A 79 -11.93 -10.80 0.09
CA VAL A 79 -10.99 -10.35 -0.94
C VAL A 79 -9.55 -10.55 -0.51
N GLY A 80 -9.25 -10.30 0.75
CA GLY A 80 -7.90 -10.49 1.28
C GLY A 80 -7.44 -11.94 1.27
N GLU A 81 -8.36 -12.89 1.29
CA GLU A 81 -8.02 -14.31 1.28
C GLU A 81 -7.55 -14.78 -0.10
N ILE A 82 -7.94 -14.07 -1.15
CA ILE A 82 -7.58 -14.44 -2.52
C ILE A 82 -6.13 -14.12 -2.82
N TYR A 83 -5.64 -13.04 -2.27
CA TYR A 83 -4.26 -12.60 -2.49
C TYR A 83 -3.28 -13.37 -1.63
#